data_2b2a4ce275b2248aee9aff7477daba8c
#
_entry.id   2b2a4ce275b2248aee9aff7477daba8c
#
_cell.length_a   1.000
_cell.length_b   1.000
_cell.length_c   1.000
_cell.angle_alpha   90.00
_cell.angle_beta   90.00
_cell.angle_gamma   90.00
#
_symmetry.space_group_name_H-M   'P 1'
#
loop_
_entity.id
_entity.type
_entity.pdbx_description
1 polymer ?
#
loop_
_entity_poly.entity_id
_entity_poly.type
_entity_poly.pdbx_seq_one_letter_code
_entity_poly.pdbx_strand_id
1 'polypeptide(L)'
;MELGFILKKLISMWLMPLPFCCLVIIFGLVVSYWRAHIGRTIAFTGVAFLMLFSWQPFANSVLYPLEHQYPSFDIAQPVDAVVVLGNCHQVSDDIPPMAQLCGTGLYRLMEGYRIWQANPEAEFLLSGYAGDQSKTYAEISANIALTLGVPEEKIRLFPNAQDTQEEAELTAPFLKGKHFALVTSASHMQRSMNWFKQEGLKPIPAPAHFGAPKKTSNWKIETSALLKTERTWYELLGRLWQSLKG
;
A
#
# COMPACT_ATOMS: atom_id res chain seq x y z
N MET A 1 10.51 -15.15 -15.20
CA MET A 1 9.97 -15.03 -13.84
C MET A 1 10.36 -16.26 -13.04
N GLU A 2 11.06 -16.11 -11.94
CA GLU A 2 11.52 -17.24 -11.13
C GLU A 2 10.34 -18.01 -10.54
N LEU A 3 10.38 -19.34 -10.60
CA LEU A 3 9.35 -20.23 -10.04
C LEU A 3 9.02 -19.88 -8.59
N GLY A 4 10.02 -19.48 -7.80
CA GLY A 4 9.86 -19.02 -6.41
C GLY A 4 8.99 -17.78 -6.26
N PHE A 5 9.03 -16.85 -7.22
CA PHE A 5 8.19 -15.65 -7.21
C PHE A 5 6.71 -15.97 -7.48
N ILE A 6 6.45 -16.88 -8.42
CA ILE A 6 5.08 -17.33 -8.72
C ILE A 6 4.50 -18.10 -7.55
N LEU A 7 5.28 -19.03 -6.96
CA LEU A 7 4.85 -19.80 -5.80
C LEU A 7 4.53 -18.92 -4.60
N LYS A 8 5.38 -17.90 -4.34
CA LYS A 8 5.13 -16.90 -3.30
C LYS A 8 3.81 -16.14 -3.54
N LYS A 9 3.57 -15.66 -4.77
CA LYS A 9 2.31 -14.96 -5.10
C LYS A 9 1.09 -15.86 -4.91
N LEU A 10 1.16 -17.11 -5.33
CA LEU A 10 0.07 -18.07 -5.16
C LEU A 10 -0.20 -18.36 -3.67
N ILE A 11 0.84 -18.67 -2.88
CA ILE A 11 0.69 -18.95 -1.45
C ILE A 11 0.13 -17.71 -0.73
N SER A 12 0.68 -16.51 -0.99
CA SER A 12 0.20 -15.29 -0.34
C SER A 12 -1.25 -14.97 -0.69
N MET A 13 -1.70 -15.26 -1.92
CA MET A 13 -3.08 -15.08 -2.34
C MET A 13 -4.06 -15.93 -1.51
N TRP A 14 -3.74 -17.20 -1.27
CA TRP A 14 -4.60 -18.12 -0.50
C TRP A 14 -4.54 -17.87 1.02
N LEU A 15 -3.48 -17.21 1.50
CA LEU A 15 -3.36 -16.81 2.91
C LEU A 15 -4.11 -15.51 3.23
N MET A 16 -4.61 -14.78 2.23
CA MET A 16 -5.40 -13.57 2.46
C MET A 16 -6.73 -13.90 3.16
N PRO A 17 -7.25 -13.03 4.04
CA PRO A 17 -8.42 -13.27 4.86
C PRO A 17 -9.63 -13.85 4.12
N LEU A 18 -10.04 -13.24 3.00
CA LEU A 18 -11.21 -13.71 2.25
C LEU A 18 -11.00 -15.09 1.61
N PRO A 19 -9.96 -15.33 0.79
CA PRO A 19 -9.70 -16.66 0.24
C PRO A 19 -9.52 -17.74 1.31
N PHE A 20 -8.82 -17.43 2.40
CA PHE A 20 -8.65 -18.34 3.53
C PHE A 20 -9.99 -18.75 4.15
N CYS A 21 -10.88 -17.80 4.46
CA CYS A 21 -12.21 -18.09 4.99
C CYS A 21 -13.02 -18.97 4.01
N CYS A 22 -12.99 -18.65 2.71
CA CYS A 22 -13.66 -19.43 1.68
C CYS A 22 -13.16 -20.89 1.64
N LEU A 23 -11.82 -21.09 1.71
CA LEU A 23 -11.22 -22.42 1.75
C LEU A 23 -11.66 -23.22 2.99
N VAL A 24 -11.67 -22.59 4.17
CA VAL A 24 -12.13 -23.23 5.42
C VAL A 24 -13.60 -23.65 5.31
N ILE A 25 -14.46 -22.77 4.75
CA ILE A 25 -15.88 -23.09 4.55
C ILE A 25 -16.03 -24.26 3.58
N ILE A 26 -15.40 -24.21 2.42
CA ILE A 26 -15.47 -25.28 1.41
C ILE A 26 -14.96 -26.60 1.98
N PHE A 27 -13.81 -26.58 2.65
CA PHE A 27 -13.24 -27.76 3.29
C PHE A 27 -14.19 -28.34 4.32
N GLY A 28 -14.81 -27.52 5.18
CA GLY A 28 -15.81 -27.95 6.15
C GLY A 28 -17.02 -28.59 5.49
N LEU A 29 -17.52 -28.03 4.39
CA LEU A 29 -18.64 -28.61 3.62
C LEU A 29 -18.27 -29.99 3.03
N VAL A 30 -17.07 -30.13 2.48
CA VAL A 30 -16.56 -31.40 1.96
C VAL A 30 -16.43 -32.43 3.07
N VAL A 31 -15.84 -32.09 4.21
CA VAL A 31 -15.73 -33.00 5.37
C VAL A 31 -17.08 -33.37 5.91
N SER A 32 -18.09 -32.51 5.81
CA SER A 32 -19.44 -32.80 6.33
C SER A 32 -20.13 -33.97 5.60
N TYR A 33 -19.66 -34.31 4.39
CA TYR A 33 -20.14 -35.47 3.64
C TYR A 33 -19.84 -36.81 4.35
N TRP A 34 -18.66 -36.90 5.00
CA TRP A 34 -18.25 -38.12 5.74
C TRP A 34 -18.46 -37.99 7.24
N ARG A 35 -18.31 -36.77 7.80
CA ARG A 35 -18.41 -36.47 9.23
C ARG A 35 -19.21 -35.20 9.47
N ALA A 36 -20.53 -35.31 9.41
CA ALA A 36 -21.47 -34.19 9.40
C ALA A 36 -21.23 -33.15 10.52
N HIS A 37 -21.02 -33.61 11.79
CA HIS A 37 -20.81 -32.68 12.90
C HIS A 37 -19.47 -31.91 12.77
N ILE A 38 -18.38 -32.62 12.47
CA ILE A 38 -17.05 -32.01 12.33
C ILE A 38 -17.02 -31.04 11.16
N GLY A 39 -17.54 -31.48 10.00
CA GLY A 39 -17.59 -30.65 8.81
C GLY A 39 -18.40 -29.36 9.02
N ARG A 40 -19.57 -29.46 9.65
CA ARG A 40 -20.37 -28.27 9.98
C ARG A 40 -19.61 -27.30 10.91
N THR A 41 -18.97 -27.85 11.97
CA THR A 41 -18.15 -26.98 12.88
C THR A 41 -17.09 -26.26 12.13
N ILE A 42 -16.33 -26.90 11.23
CA ILE A 42 -15.28 -26.25 10.41
C ILE A 42 -15.91 -25.18 9.52
N ALA A 43 -17.02 -25.48 8.84
CA ALA A 43 -17.68 -24.50 7.97
C ALA A 43 -18.19 -23.28 8.76
N PHE A 44 -18.84 -23.51 9.92
CA PHE A 44 -19.25 -22.39 10.79
C PHE A 44 -18.06 -21.56 11.31
N THR A 45 -16.91 -22.19 11.60
CA THR A 45 -15.69 -21.47 11.99
C THR A 45 -15.22 -20.56 10.86
N GLY A 46 -15.24 -21.02 9.60
CA GLY A 46 -14.89 -20.18 8.46
C GLY A 46 -15.83 -18.97 8.30
N VAL A 47 -17.14 -19.19 8.49
CA VAL A 47 -18.13 -18.08 8.48
C VAL A 47 -17.87 -17.11 9.64
N ALA A 48 -17.59 -17.61 10.85
CA ALA A 48 -17.31 -16.77 12.00
C ALA A 48 -16.05 -15.91 11.80
N PHE A 49 -14.99 -16.45 11.21
CA PHE A 49 -13.80 -15.67 10.85
C PHE A 49 -14.12 -14.61 9.78
N LEU A 50 -14.91 -14.94 8.76
CA LEU A 50 -15.30 -13.97 7.74
C LEU A 50 -16.09 -12.81 8.37
N MET A 51 -17.02 -13.10 9.28
CA MET A 51 -17.75 -12.07 10.02
C MET A 51 -16.82 -11.22 10.90
N LEU A 52 -15.88 -11.86 11.63
CA LEU A 52 -14.90 -11.15 12.46
C LEU A 52 -14.01 -10.22 11.62
N PHE A 53 -13.47 -10.72 10.50
CA PHE A 53 -12.58 -9.94 9.61
C PHE A 53 -13.32 -8.81 8.89
N SER A 54 -14.64 -8.95 8.72
CA SER A 54 -15.51 -7.94 8.13
C SER A 54 -16.11 -6.98 9.17
N TRP A 55 -15.78 -7.13 10.46
CA TRP A 55 -16.32 -6.31 11.54
C TRP A 55 -15.44 -5.11 11.82
N GLN A 56 -16.02 -3.89 11.75
CA GLN A 56 -15.28 -2.62 11.83
C GLN A 56 -14.42 -2.46 13.10
N PRO A 57 -14.89 -2.79 14.33
CA PRO A 57 -14.04 -2.69 15.51
C PRO A 57 -12.78 -3.56 15.42
N PHE A 58 -12.91 -4.81 14.95
CA PHE A 58 -11.76 -5.69 14.77
C PHE A 58 -10.82 -5.14 13.70
N ALA A 59 -11.33 -4.82 12.52
CA ALA A 59 -10.53 -4.29 11.42
C ALA A 59 -9.75 -3.02 11.79
N ASN A 60 -10.40 -2.10 12.51
CA ASN A 60 -9.74 -0.88 12.99
C ASN A 60 -8.70 -1.19 14.08
N SER A 61 -8.95 -2.15 14.99
CA SER A 61 -8.00 -2.50 16.04
C SER A 61 -6.69 -3.07 15.51
N VAL A 62 -6.73 -3.78 14.38
CA VAL A 62 -5.53 -4.38 13.77
C VAL A 62 -4.83 -3.43 12.78
N LEU A 63 -5.57 -2.56 12.09
CA LEU A 63 -4.99 -1.61 11.14
C LEU A 63 -4.43 -0.35 11.82
N TYR A 64 -5.10 0.18 12.84
CA TYR A 64 -4.73 1.43 13.51
C TYR A 64 -3.27 1.45 13.99
N PRO A 65 -2.74 0.43 14.70
CA PRO A 65 -1.35 0.44 15.16
C PRO A 65 -0.33 0.38 14.00
N LEU A 66 -0.70 -0.16 12.83
CA LEU A 66 0.17 -0.16 11.65
C LEU A 66 0.26 1.23 11.00
N GLU A 67 -0.85 1.96 10.96
CA GLU A 67 -0.93 3.26 10.33
C GLU A 67 -0.35 4.40 11.19
N HIS A 68 -0.33 4.22 12.52
CA HIS A 68 0.09 5.27 13.46
C HIS A 68 1.48 5.05 14.05
N GLN A 69 2.35 4.30 13.36
CA GLN A 69 3.75 4.13 13.74
C GLN A 69 4.59 5.40 13.49
N TYR A 70 4.18 6.19 12.52
CA TYR A 70 4.80 7.45 12.17
C TYR A 70 3.79 8.59 12.26
N PRO A 71 4.20 9.76 12.75
CA PRO A 71 3.34 10.95 12.74
C PRO A 71 3.11 11.43 11.31
N SER A 72 2.06 12.23 11.11
CA SER A 72 1.88 13.00 9.87
C SER A 72 3.08 13.92 9.64
N PHE A 73 3.44 14.13 8.36
CA PHE A 73 4.55 15.00 8.01
C PHE A 73 4.32 16.43 8.49
N ASP A 74 5.32 16.98 9.19
CA ASP A 74 5.31 18.39 9.60
C ASP A 74 5.64 19.27 8.39
N ILE A 75 4.67 20.05 7.95
CA ILE A 75 4.78 20.89 6.77
C ILE A 75 5.80 22.04 6.93
N ALA A 76 6.18 22.38 8.15
CA ALA A 76 7.22 23.37 8.42
C ALA A 76 8.64 22.80 8.24
N GLN A 77 8.77 21.48 8.10
CA GLN A 77 10.07 20.83 7.90
C GLN A 77 10.52 20.99 6.45
N PRO A 78 11.68 21.66 6.19
CA PRO A 78 12.20 21.80 4.83
C PRO A 78 12.71 20.48 4.28
N VAL A 79 12.51 20.27 2.98
CA VAL A 79 13.02 19.11 2.24
C VAL A 79 13.57 19.51 0.88
N ASP A 80 14.60 18.77 0.43
CA ASP A 80 15.24 18.95 -0.88
C ASP A 80 14.53 18.11 -1.96
N ALA A 81 13.78 17.09 -1.54
CA ALA A 81 13.03 16.23 -2.45
C ALA A 81 11.78 15.62 -1.77
N VAL A 82 10.78 15.34 -2.59
CA VAL A 82 9.57 14.58 -2.20
C VAL A 82 9.48 13.36 -3.07
N VAL A 83 9.51 12.18 -2.46
CA VAL A 83 9.44 10.88 -3.16
C VAL A 83 8.07 10.28 -2.95
N VAL A 84 7.29 10.12 -4.01
CA VAL A 84 5.97 9.49 -3.97
C VAL A 84 6.06 8.09 -4.56
N LEU A 85 5.82 7.08 -3.71
CA LEU A 85 5.86 5.68 -4.13
C LEU A 85 4.64 5.28 -4.95
N GLY A 86 4.87 4.40 -5.92
CA GLY A 86 3.87 3.87 -6.82
C GLY A 86 2.76 3.08 -6.12
N ASN A 87 1.64 2.94 -6.83
CA ASN A 87 0.49 2.15 -6.41
C ASN A 87 -0.30 1.68 -7.64
N CYS A 88 -1.56 1.32 -7.46
CA CYS A 88 -2.44 0.89 -8.53
C CYS A 88 -2.92 2.05 -9.40
N HIS A 89 -3.06 1.78 -10.69
CA HIS A 89 -3.65 2.68 -11.69
C HIS A 89 -4.36 1.88 -12.77
N GLN A 90 -5.19 2.54 -13.55
CA GLN A 90 -5.87 2.00 -14.71
C GLN A 90 -5.87 3.04 -15.81
N VAL A 91 -5.25 2.74 -16.93
CA VAL A 91 -5.19 3.64 -18.08
C VAL A 91 -6.49 3.54 -18.87
N SER A 92 -7.11 4.68 -19.15
CA SER A 92 -8.28 4.80 -20.02
C SER A 92 -8.40 6.22 -20.56
N ASP A 93 -8.71 6.35 -21.85
CA ASP A 93 -8.95 7.65 -22.48
C ASP A 93 -10.33 8.22 -22.14
N ASP A 94 -11.24 7.38 -21.62
CA ASP A 94 -12.63 7.74 -21.32
C ASP A 94 -12.81 8.34 -19.91
N ILE A 95 -11.75 8.33 -19.07
CA ILE A 95 -11.82 8.83 -17.69
C ILE A 95 -10.80 9.94 -17.43
N PRO A 96 -11.11 10.90 -16.53
CA PRO A 96 -10.17 11.97 -16.20
C PRO A 96 -8.86 11.44 -15.61
N PRO A 97 -7.71 12.12 -15.81
CA PRO A 97 -6.41 11.66 -15.31
C PRO A 97 -6.40 11.29 -13.83
N MET A 98 -7.05 12.07 -12.96
CA MET A 98 -7.11 11.78 -11.51
C MET A 98 -7.87 10.48 -11.21
N ALA A 99 -8.86 10.09 -12.01
CA ALA A 99 -9.61 8.86 -11.84
C ALA A 99 -8.85 7.62 -12.33
N GLN A 100 -7.75 7.80 -13.05
CA GLN A 100 -6.86 6.72 -13.48
C GLN A 100 -5.99 6.20 -12.34
N LEU A 101 -5.80 6.97 -11.26
CA LEU A 101 -5.18 6.47 -10.03
C LEU A 101 -6.24 5.84 -9.14
N CYS A 102 -5.92 4.71 -8.50
CA CYS A 102 -6.77 4.21 -7.42
C CYS A 102 -6.77 5.22 -6.25
N GLY A 103 -7.81 5.20 -5.43
CA GLY A 103 -7.95 6.16 -4.33
C GLY A 103 -6.72 6.26 -3.44
N THR A 104 -6.10 5.11 -3.11
CA THR A 104 -4.87 5.08 -2.29
C THR A 104 -3.69 5.75 -3.01
N GLY A 105 -3.56 5.55 -4.33
CA GLY A 105 -2.54 6.20 -5.15
C GLY A 105 -2.74 7.71 -5.21
N LEU A 106 -3.98 8.16 -5.39
CA LEU A 106 -4.32 9.57 -5.39
C LEU A 106 -4.02 10.24 -4.04
N TYR A 107 -4.32 9.58 -2.91
CA TYR A 107 -3.96 10.11 -1.59
C TYR A 107 -2.43 10.29 -1.43
N ARG A 108 -1.62 9.36 -1.94
CA ARG A 108 -0.15 9.51 -1.92
C ARG A 108 0.28 10.72 -2.74
N LEU A 109 -0.20 10.84 -3.97
CA LEU A 109 0.15 11.96 -4.84
C LEU A 109 -0.25 13.30 -4.24
N MET A 110 -1.46 13.40 -3.67
CA MET A 110 -1.94 14.63 -3.05
C MET A 110 -1.15 15.01 -1.78
N GLU A 111 -0.73 14.04 -0.96
CA GLU A 111 0.15 14.32 0.17
C GLU A 111 1.53 14.76 -0.30
N GLY A 112 2.09 14.11 -1.32
CA GLY A 112 3.34 14.55 -1.96
C GLY A 112 3.24 15.97 -2.49
N TYR A 113 2.16 16.29 -3.18
CA TYR A 113 1.90 17.64 -3.68
C TYR A 113 1.77 18.67 -2.54
N ARG A 114 1.06 18.35 -1.46
CA ARG A 114 0.95 19.22 -0.28
C ARG A 114 2.32 19.57 0.31
N ILE A 115 3.22 18.58 0.40
CA ILE A 115 4.57 18.78 0.91
C ILE A 115 5.41 19.60 -0.08
N TRP A 116 5.31 19.28 -1.38
CA TRP A 116 6.01 20.01 -2.43
C TRP A 116 5.56 21.49 -2.48
N GLN A 117 4.28 21.78 -2.34
CA GLN A 117 3.74 23.15 -2.29
C GLN A 117 4.41 24.00 -1.20
N ALA A 118 4.75 23.40 -0.06
CA ALA A 118 5.49 24.08 1.02
C ALA A 118 7.00 24.17 0.75
N ASN A 119 7.50 23.38 -0.22
CA ASN A 119 8.91 23.29 -0.60
C ASN A 119 9.06 23.35 -2.13
N PRO A 120 8.72 24.48 -2.81
CA PRO A 120 8.61 24.52 -4.28
C PRO A 120 9.95 24.33 -5.00
N GLU A 121 11.08 24.50 -4.29
CA GLU A 121 12.41 24.22 -4.83
C GLU A 121 12.78 22.73 -4.77
N ALA A 122 12.05 21.92 -4.02
CA ALA A 122 12.30 20.47 -3.91
C ALA A 122 12.05 19.76 -5.24
N GLU A 123 12.85 18.73 -5.51
CA GLU A 123 12.57 17.78 -6.60
C GLU A 123 11.35 16.92 -6.26
N PHE A 124 10.51 16.62 -7.25
CA PHE A 124 9.31 15.79 -7.10
C PHE A 124 9.51 14.46 -7.82
N LEU A 125 9.87 13.41 -7.07
CA LEU A 125 10.21 12.10 -7.60
C LEU A 125 8.97 11.20 -7.57
N LEU A 126 8.57 10.71 -8.73
CA LEU A 126 7.39 9.86 -8.91
C LEU A 126 7.82 8.48 -9.40
N SER A 127 7.49 7.43 -8.66
CA SER A 127 7.85 6.06 -9.02
C SER A 127 6.63 5.18 -9.29
N GLY A 128 6.85 4.07 -9.97
CA GLY A 128 5.85 3.04 -10.24
C GLY A 128 5.73 2.68 -11.71
N TYR A 129 5.71 1.37 -11.98
CA TYR A 129 5.74 0.78 -13.29
C TYR A 129 4.34 0.67 -13.95
N ALA A 130 4.30 0.18 -15.20
CA ALA A 130 3.06 0.07 -15.97
C ALA A 130 2.18 -1.12 -15.56
N GLY A 131 2.78 -2.20 -15.01
CA GLY A 131 2.06 -3.45 -14.85
C GLY A 131 1.67 -4.05 -16.20
N ASP A 132 0.38 -4.22 -16.42
CA ASP A 132 -0.24 -4.64 -17.68
C ASP A 132 -0.82 -3.46 -18.48
N GLN A 133 -0.59 -2.22 -18.03
CA GLN A 133 -1.13 -1.02 -18.63
C GLN A 133 -0.21 -0.42 -19.69
N SER A 134 -0.74 0.46 -20.55
CA SER A 134 0.02 1.14 -21.63
C SER A 134 0.89 2.30 -21.13
N LYS A 135 0.58 2.86 -19.94
CA LYS A 135 1.36 3.92 -19.27
C LYS A 135 1.70 3.50 -17.86
N THR A 136 2.80 4.02 -17.35
CA THR A 136 3.24 3.76 -15.98
C THR A 136 2.46 4.59 -14.96
N TYR A 137 2.40 4.10 -13.71
CA TYR A 137 1.87 4.89 -12.60
C TYR A 137 2.62 6.23 -12.45
N ALA A 138 3.95 6.23 -12.64
CA ALA A 138 4.78 7.43 -12.59
C ALA A 138 4.35 8.46 -13.64
N GLU A 139 4.09 8.05 -14.90
CA GLU A 139 3.64 8.93 -15.98
C GLU A 139 2.26 9.52 -15.71
N ILE A 140 1.30 8.72 -15.24
CA ILE A 140 -0.04 9.21 -14.88
C ILE A 140 0.07 10.23 -13.74
N SER A 141 0.87 9.91 -12.71
CA SER A 141 1.10 10.81 -11.57
C SER A 141 1.75 12.12 -11.99
N ALA A 142 2.71 12.08 -12.94
CA ALA A 142 3.36 13.27 -13.48
C ALA A 142 2.36 14.17 -14.24
N ASN A 143 1.51 13.59 -15.08
CA ASN A 143 0.48 14.35 -15.79
C ASN A 143 -0.46 15.08 -14.83
N ILE A 144 -0.81 14.44 -13.71
CA ILE A 144 -1.62 15.07 -12.67
C ILE A 144 -0.82 16.18 -11.97
N ALA A 145 0.45 15.93 -11.60
CA ALA A 145 1.31 16.92 -10.95
C ALA A 145 1.51 18.16 -11.82
N LEU A 146 1.73 18.00 -13.13
CA LEU A 146 1.79 19.11 -14.10
C LEU A 146 0.49 19.92 -14.12
N THR A 147 -0.65 19.24 -14.14
CA THR A 147 -1.98 19.89 -14.08
C THR A 147 -2.18 20.68 -12.78
N LEU A 148 -1.58 20.22 -11.67
CA LEU A 148 -1.59 20.91 -10.38
C LEU A 148 -0.57 22.07 -10.30
N GLY A 149 0.26 22.27 -11.33
CA GLY A 149 1.21 23.38 -11.42
C GLY A 149 2.62 23.05 -10.93
N VAL A 150 2.97 21.75 -10.75
CA VAL A 150 4.37 21.36 -10.51
C VAL A 150 5.14 21.56 -11.81
N PRO A 151 6.23 22.35 -11.84
CA PRO A 151 7.04 22.55 -13.06
C PRO A 151 7.66 21.23 -13.54
N GLU A 152 7.72 21.05 -14.86
CA GLU A 152 8.23 19.81 -15.45
C GLU A 152 9.70 19.54 -15.06
N GLU A 153 10.51 20.57 -14.96
CA GLU A 153 11.91 20.50 -14.54
C GLU A 153 12.12 20.03 -13.08
N LYS A 154 11.08 20.12 -12.25
CA LYS A 154 11.09 19.60 -10.86
C LYS A 154 10.67 18.14 -10.78
N ILE A 155 10.03 17.59 -11.83
CA ILE A 155 9.51 16.23 -11.85
C ILE A 155 10.58 15.26 -12.35
N ARG A 156 10.79 14.18 -11.61
CA ARG A 156 11.66 13.07 -12.02
C ARG A 156 10.90 11.75 -11.92
N LEU A 157 10.93 10.96 -13.00
CA LEU A 157 10.18 9.71 -13.11
C LEU A 157 11.08 8.50 -12.90
N PHE A 158 10.53 7.48 -12.22
CA PHE A 158 11.11 6.14 -12.03
C PHE A 158 10.10 5.08 -12.50
N PRO A 159 9.90 4.97 -13.82
CA PRO A 159 8.83 4.16 -14.40
C PRO A 159 9.12 2.65 -14.40
N ASN A 160 10.35 2.23 -14.08
CA ASN A 160 10.78 0.84 -14.15
C ASN A 160 10.72 0.10 -12.80
N ALA A 161 10.47 0.81 -11.71
CA ALA A 161 10.41 0.23 -10.37
C ALA A 161 9.16 -0.65 -10.20
N GLN A 162 9.33 -1.96 -10.08
CA GLN A 162 8.24 -2.94 -9.99
C GLN A 162 7.78 -3.20 -8.56
N ASP A 163 8.66 -2.95 -7.59
CA ASP A 163 8.35 -3.07 -6.16
C ASP A 163 9.09 -2.01 -5.34
N THR A 164 8.81 -1.96 -4.04
CA THR A 164 9.34 -0.94 -3.14
C THR A 164 10.85 -1.07 -2.91
N GLN A 165 11.43 -2.25 -3.07
CA GLN A 165 12.88 -2.44 -3.04
C GLN A 165 13.52 -1.74 -4.23
N GLU A 166 13.02 -2.01 -5.44
CA GLU A 166 13.51 -1.36 -6.67
C GLU A 166 13.26 0.15 -6.65
N GLU A 167 12.13 0.62 -6.08
CA GLU A 167 11.89 2.06 -5.88
C GLU A 167 13.00 2.70 -5.03
N ALA A 168 13.41 2.04 -3.93
CA ALA A 168 14.49 2.53 -3.09
C ALA A 168 15.84 2.50 -3.82
N GLU A 169 16.19 1.39 -4.48
CA GLU A 169 17.44 1.22 -5.23
C GLU A 169 17.59 2.26 -6.36
N LEU A 170 16.55 2.44 -7.18
CA LEU A 170 16.58 3.35 -8.33
C LEU A 170 16.60 4.82 -7.94
N THR A 171 15.96 5.18 -6.82
CA THR A 171 15.94 6.56 -6.34
C THR A 171 17.16 6.93 -5.49
N ALA A 172 17.84 5.95 -4.88
CA ALA A 172 18.96 6.17 -3.98
C ALA A 172 20.07 7.07 -4.53
N PRO A 173 20.55 6.94 -5.79
CA PRO A 173 21.59 7.81 -6.33
C PRO A 173 21.22 9.30 -6.33
N PHE A 174 19.92 9.61 -6.41
CA PHE A 174 19.40 10.99 -6.47
C PHE A 174 19.09 11.56 -5.08
N LEU A 175 19.04 10.73 -4.04
CA LEU A 175 18.64 11.08 -2.68
C LEU A 175 19.79 11.13 -1.68
N LYS A 176 20.98 10.63 -2.05
CA LYS A 176 22.17 10.66 -1.17
C LYS A 176 22.51 12.09 -0.81
N GLY A 177 22.61 12.36 0.50
CA GLY A 177 22.93 13.68 1.04
C GLY A 177 21.77 14.68 1.07
N LYS A 178 20.57 14.31 0.60
CA LYS A 178 19.38 15.17 0.62
C LYS A 178 18.48 14.86 1.83
N HIS A 179 17.81 15.90 2.33
CA HIS A 179 16.65 15.75 3.19
C HIS A 179 15.42 15.51 2.32
N PHE A 180 14.74 14.39 2.46
CA PHE A 180 13.61 14.09 1.60
C PHE A 180 12.43 13.48 2.35
N ALA A 181 11.22 13.84 1.93
CA ALA A 181 9.99 13.24 2.39
C ALA A 181 9.71 11.96 1.59
N LEU A 182 9.49 10.85 2.27
CA LEU A 182 9.06 9.58 1.66
C LEU A 182 7.55 9.43 1.85
N VAL A 183 6.81 9.55 0.74
CA VAL A 183 5.34 9.52 0.74
C VAL A 183 4.83 8.17 0.28
N THR A 184 4.09 7.51 1.15
CA THR A 184 3.36 6.27 0.85
C THR A 184 2.16 6.11 1.78
N SER A 185 1.36 5.04 1.61
CA SER A 185 0.23 4.77 2.51
C SER A 185 0.72 4.55 3.95
N ALA A 186 -0.03 5.03 4.93
CA ALA A 186 0.35 4.92 6.35
C ALA A 186 0.63 3.47 6.77
N SER A 187 -0.18 2.51 6.35
CA SER A 187 0.03 1.08 6.64
C SER A 187 1.32 0.51 6.01
N HIS A 188 1.74 1.06 4.86
CA HIS A 188 2.92 0.64 4.11
C HIS A 188 4.22 1.34 4.57
N MET A 189 4.12 2.42 5.33
CA MET A 189 5.23 3.30 5.67
C MET A 189 6.42 2.56 6.30
N GLN A 190 6.18 1.69 7.28
CA GLN A 190 7.26 0.96 7.96
C GLN A 190 8.10 0.12 6.99
N ARG A 191 7.44 -0.61 6.08
CA ARG A 191 8.13 -1.47 5.11
C ARG A 191 8.93 -0.66 4.09
N SER A 192 8.39 0.48 3.66
CA SER A 192 9.09 1.41 2.78
C SER A 192 10.29 2.04 3.46
N MET A 193 10.13 2.52 4.70
CA MET A 193 11.23 3.08 5.50
C MET A 193 12.40 2.10 5.65
N ASN A 194 12.10 0.80 5.82
CA ASN A 194 13.14 -0.23 5.95
C ASN A 194 13.95 -0.38 4.66
N TRP A 195 13.29 -0.43 3.48
CA TRP A 195 13.99 -0.54 2.20
C TRP A 195 14.89 0.66 1.93
N PHE A 196 14.39 1.89 2.13
CA PHE A 196 15.18 3.09 1.95
C PHE A 196 16.37 3.18 2.92
N LYS A 197 16.22 2.71 4.16
CA LYS A 197 17.32 2.63 5.13
C LYS A 197 18.37 1.59 4.75
N GLN A 198 18.01 0.48 4.12
CA GLN A 198 18.95 -0.53 3.61
C GLN A 198 19.84 0.04 2.50
N GLU A 199 19.32 1.00 1.71
CA GLU A 199 20.10 1.77 0.73
C GLU A 199 20.99 2.87 1.36
N GLY A 200 21.08 2.91 2.70
CA GLY A 200 21.87 3.91 3.42
C GLY A 200 21.24 5.30 3.47
N LEU A 201 19.96 5.42 3.11
CA LEU A 201 19.23 6.68 3.10
C LEU A 201 18.58 6.96 4.46
N LYS A 202 18.22 8.26 4.67
CA LYS A 202 17.54 8.72 5.89
C LYS A 202 16.21 9.38 5.53
N PRO A 203 15.19 8.60 5.11
CA PRO A 203 13.91 9.16 4.72
C PRO A 203 13.18 9.79 5.90
N ILE A 204 12.49 10.92 5.64
CA ILE A 204 11.53 11.52 6.56
C ILE A 204 10.15 10.94 6.21
N PRO A 205 9.47 10.23 7.14
CA PRO A 205 8.22 9.59 6.82
C PRO A 205 7.10 10.61 6.58
N ALA A 206 6.37 10.44 5.49
CA ALA A 206 5.20 11.24 5.15
C ALA A 206 4.00 10.31 4.83
N PRO A 207 3.37 9.73 5.88
CA PRO A 207 2.30 8.78 5.70
C PRO A 207 1.04 9.46 5.15
N ALA A 208 0.53 8.91 4.03
CA ALA A 208 -0.73 9.26 3.43
C ALA A 208 -1.79 8.17 3.65
N HIS A 209 -3.05 8.46 3.43
CA HIS A 209 -4.15 7.50 3.46
C HIS A 209 -4.24 6.68 4.75
N PHE A 210 -4.80 7.27 5.78
CA PHE A 210 -5.17 6.60 7.03
C PHE A 210 -6.58 6.03 6.90
N GLY A 211 -6.74 4.72 7.13
CA GLY A 211 -8.03 4.01 7.01
C GLY A 211 -8.70 3.70 8.34
N ALA A 212 -7.94 3.64 9.44
CA ALA A 212 -8.45 3.26 10.75
C ALA A 212 -8.54 4.47 11.70
N PRO A 213 -9.75 4.84 12.19
CA PRO A 213 -9.90 5.88 13.20
C PRO A 213 -9.44 5.40 14.60
N LYS A 214 -8.98 6.32 15.44
CA LYS A 214 -8.58 6.02 16.84
C LYS A 214 -9.72 5.45 17.68
N LYS A 215 -10.95 5.92 17.45
CA LYS A 215 -12.15 5.41 18.10
C LYS A 215 -13.14 4.95 17.05
N THR A 216 -13.62 3.73 17.19
CA THR A 216 -14.63 3.17 16.30
C THR A 216 -16.01 3.46 16.84
N SER A 217 -16.78 4.29 16.14
CA SER A 217 -18.21 4.50 16.38
C SER A 217 -19.10 3.58 15.53
N ASN A 218 -18.54 2.98 14.50
CA ASN A 218 -19.21 2.08 13.56
C ASN A 218 -18.96 0.62 13.96
N TRP A 219 -20.05 -0.10 14.27
CA TRP A 219 -20.03 -1.51 14.70
C TRP A 219 -20.51 -2.47 13.60
N LYS A 220 -20.63 -1.99 12.36
CA LYS A 220 -21.15 -2.76 11.24
C LYS A 220 -20.16 -3.83 10.76
N ILE A 221 -20.74 -4.88 10.20
CA ILE A 221 -20.03 -5.86 9.37
C ILE A 221 -20.19 -5.38 7.94
N GLU A 222 -19.08 -5.08 7.26
CA GLU A 222 -19.10 -4.51 5.90
C GLU A 222 -17.78 -4.77 5.15
N THR A 223 -17.84 -4.66 3.83
CA THR A 223 -16.70 -4.93 2.94
C THR A 223 -15.52 -4.00 3.19
N SER A 224 -15.76 -2.76 3.59
CA SER A 224 -14.69 -1.82 3.94
C SER A 224 -13.85 -2.28 5.13
N ALA A 225 -14.45 -2.99 6.09
CA ALA A 225 -13.74 -3.59 7.23
C ALA A 225 -12.88 -4.78 6.76
N LEU A 226 -13.43 -5.64 5.89
CA LEU A 226 -12.66 -6.74 5.31
C LEU A 226 -11.43 -6.22 4.56
N LEU A 227 -11.57 -5.17 3.73
CA LEU A 227 -10.45 -4.54 3.03
C LEU A 227 -9.36 -4.01 3.98
N LYS A 228 -9.74 -3.45 5.14
CA LYS A 228 -8.78 -3.03 6.18
C LYS A 228 -8.03 -4.21 6.77
N THR A 229 -8.74 -5.30 7.07
CA THR A 229 -8.12 -6.53 7.57
C THR A 229 -7.18 -7.13 6.53
N GLU A 230 -7.57 -7.19 5.26
CA GLU A 230 -6.71 -7.65 4.17
C GLU A 230 -5.46 -6.77 4.00
N ARG A 231 -5.61 -5.44 4.06
CA ARG A 231 -4.46 -4.53 4.04
C ARG A 231 -3.50 -4.79 5.18
N THR A 232 -4.03 -4.98 6.40
CA THR A 232 -3.21 -5.34 7.57
C THR A 232 -2.44 -6.63 7.33
N TRP A 233 -3.14 -7.66 6.85
CA TRP A 233 -2.56 -8.98 6.59
C TRP A 233 -1.45 -8.92 5.54
N TYR A 234 -1.72 -8.20 4.44
CA TYR A 234 -0.76 -7.97 3.38
C TYR A 234 0.53 -7.32 3.89
N GLU A 235 0.42 -6.29 4.72
CA GLU A 235 1.61 -5.62 5.28
C GLU A 235 2.35 -6.48 6.30
N LEU A 236 1.66 -7.27 7.12
CA LEU A 236 2.31 -8.22 8.05
C LEU A 236 3.08 -9.30 7.29
N LEU A 237 2.48 -9.89 6.26
CA LEU A 237 3.15 -10.88 5.40
C LEU A 237 4.34 -10.24 4.65
N GLY A 238 4.17 -9.01 4.16
CA GLY A 238 5.23 -8.25 3.50
C GLY A 238 6.42 -7.96 4.42
N ARG A 239 6.18 -7.60 5.68
CA ARG A 239 7.23 -7.40 6.71
C ARG A 239 7.94 -8.70 7.07
N LEU A 240 7.18 -9.78 7.25
CA LEU A 240 7.75 -11.11 7.49
C LEU A 240 8.67 -11.52 6.33
N TRP A 241 8.23 -11.31 5.10
CA TRP A 241 9.05 -11.58 3.92
C TRP A 241 10.32 -10.72 3.88
N GLN A 242 10.21 -9.43 4.18
CA GLN A 242 11.36 -8.53 4.25
C GLN A 242 12.38 -8.99 5.29
N SER A 243 11.93 -9.43 6.48
CA SER A 243 12.82 -9.94 7.53
C SER A 243 13.52 -11.27 7.19
N LEU A 244 12.99 -12.04 6.22
CA LEU A 244 13.62 -13.29 5.76
C LEU A 244 14.63 -13.05 4.62
N LYS A 245 14.56 -11.91 3.95
CA LYS A 245 15.48 -11.55 2.85
C LYS A 245 16.71 -10.77 3.32
N GLY A 246 16.60 -10.05 4.41
CA GLY A 246 17.62 -9.14 4.92
C GLY A 246 18.02 -9.39 6.28
#